data_8b67f5b533622f3321d091e3a3876504
#
_entry.id   8b67f5b533622f3321d091e3a3876504
#
_cell.length_a   1.000
_cell.length_b   1.000
_cell.length_c   1.000
_cell.angle_alpha   90.00
_cell.angle_beta   90.00
_cell.angle_gamma   90.00
#
_symmetry.space_group_name_H-M   'P 1'
#
loop_
_entity.id
_entity.type
_entity.pdbx_description
1 polymer ?
#
loop_
_entity_poly.entity_id
_entity_poly.type
_entity_poly.pdbx_seq_one_letter_code
_entity_poly.pdbx_strand_id
1 'polypeptide(L)'
;MAVCAKEAAAHLPGAQVACMRFLLGAATVAVLAASGMIKLQAHYPWALLLRGTLGGGGVLLYFVAISHLPVGVATLLNNSSPLFVAMFSWLFLGEPLSWRTLFALVITSAGVVMVVFGNAPSVGGPALSLKWVLMGLGSAVFAGGAVTTMRAMRQREGAWEIFLALCVVGSVITGIPTAFEFVWPTRHDLLWVALTGMISVGSQILLTYSLRYVPAVRAGLLMQLT
;
A
#
# COMPACT_ATOMS: atom_id res chain seq x y z
N MET A 1 -3.81 5.03 -11.20
CA MET A 1 -4.45 4.41 -10.03
C MET A 1 -5.04 5.45 -9.06
N ALA A 2 -4.28 6.43 -8.60
CA ALA A 2 -4.76 7.42 -7.62
C ALA A 2 -6.01 8.22 -8.08
N VAL A 3 -6.10 8.60 -9.35
CA VAL A 3 -7.26 9.30 -9.92
C VAL A 3 -8.51 8.44 -9.86
N CYS A 4 -8.43 7.18 -10.31
CA CYS A 4 -9.58 6.26 -10.26
C CYS A 4 -10.04 5.98 -8.82
N ALA A 5 -9.09 5.83 -7.89
CA ALA A 5 -9.40 5.66 -6.48
C ALA A 5 -10.06 6.91 -5.87
N LYS A 6 -9.67 8.12 -6.30
CA LYS A 6 -10.27 9.38 -5.88
C LYS A 6 -11.72 9.51 -6.37
N GLU A 7 -11.99 9.17 -7.63
CA GLU A 7 -13.34 9.17 -8.18
C GLU A 7 -14.25 8.15 -7.46
N ALA A 8 -13.75 6.93 -7.22
CA ALA A 8 -14.48 5.94 -6.43
C ALA A 8 -14.72 6.40 -4.99
N ALA A 9 -13.77 7.09 -4.37
CA ALA A 9 -13.89 7.61 -3.00
C ALA A 9 -14.71 8.89 -2.89
N ALA A 10 -15.20 9.46 -3.99
CA ALA A 10 -16.07 10.64 -3.95
C ALA A 10 -17.43 10.35 -3.29
N HIS A 11 -17.93 9.12 -3.42
CA HIS A 11 -19.23 8.68 -2.88
C HIS A 11 -19.12 7.53 -1.87
N LEU A 12 -18.01 6.78 -1.88
CA LEU A 12 -17.81 5.62 -1.03
C LEU A 12 -16.76 5.89 0.06
N PRO A 13 -16.95 5.37 1.28
CA PRO A 13 -15.91 5.38 2.30
C PRO A 13 -14.61 4.74 1.78
N GLY A 14 -13.45 5.36 2.07
CA GLY A 14 -12.17 4.87 1.58
C GLY A 14 -11.86 3.42 1.99
N ALA A 15 -12.26 3.00 3.20
CA ALA A 15 -12.14 1.61 3.64
C ALA A 15 -12.95 0.65 2.77
N GLN A 16 -14.14 1.05 2.31
CA GLN A 16 -14.99 0.26 1.42
C GLN A 16 -14.37 0.11 0.03
N VAL A 17 -13.82 1.18 -0.54
CA VAL A 17 -13.09 1.12 -1.81
C VAL A 17 -11.90 0.16 -1.71
N ALA A 18 -11.15 0.22 -0.60
CA ALA A 18 -10.03 -0.69 -0.35
C ALA A 18 -10.49 -2.15 -0.20
N CYS A 19 -11.58 -2.40 0.53
CA CYS A 19 -12.15 -3.73 0.71
C CYS A 19 -12.60 -4.32 -0.64
N MET A 20 -13.38 -3.58 -1.42
CA MET A 20 -13.84 -4.01 -2.75
C MET A 20 -12.67 -4.29 -3.70
N ARG A 21 -11.63 -3.47 -3.68
CA ARG A 21 -10.40 -3.69 -4.45
C ARG A 21 -9.70 -5.00 -4.07
N PHE A 22 -9.60 -5.30 -2.78
CA PHE A 22 -9.01 -6.56 -2.31
C PHE A 22 -9.86 -7.77 -2.66
N LEU A 23 -11.19 -7.66 -2.54
CA LEU A 23 -12.11 -8.72 -2.97
C LEU A 23 -12.01 -9.00 -4.48
N LEU A 24 -11.94 -7.96 -5.30
CA LEU A 24 -11.70 -8.10 -6.75
C LEU A 24 -10.36 -8.78 -7.04
N GLY A 25 -9.30 -8.38 -6.33
CA GLY A 25 -7.99 -9.03 -6.43
C GLY A 25 -8.04 -10.51 -6.07
N ALA A 26 -8.67 -10.84 -4.94
CA ALA A 26 -8.85 -12.24 -4.51
C ALA A 26 -9.68 -13.04 -5.53
N ALA A 27 -10.78 -12.48 -6.03
CA ALA A 27 -11.62 -13.10 -7.06
C ALA A 27 -10.83 -13.35 -8.37
N THR A 28 -10.01 -12.39 -8.80
CA THR A 28 -9.15 -12.55 -9.98
C THR A 28 -8.19 -13.72 -9.80
N VAL A 29 -7.52 -13.82 -8.65
CA VAL A 29 -6.60 -14.95 -8.36
C VAL A 29 -7.36 -16.27 -8.29
N ALA A 30 -8.54 -16.30 -7.67
CA ALA A 30 -9.37 -17.49 -7.58
C ALA A 30 -9.81 -18.00 -8.96
N VAL A 31 -10.23 -17.10 -9.87
CA VAL A 31 -10.60 -17.45 -11.25
C VAL A 31 -9.40 -17.99 -12.02
N LEU A 32 -8.22 -17.37 -11.91
CA LEU A 32 -7.00 -17.84 -12.57
C LEU A 32 -6.53 -19.19 -12.01
N ALA A 33 -6.69 -19.44 -10.73
CA ALA A 33 -6.39 -20.74 -10.13
C ALA A 33 -7.38 -21.81 -10.57
N ALA A 34 -8.68 -21.51 -10.59
CA ALA A 34 -9.72 -22.43 -11.04
C ALA A 34 -9.59 -22.79 -12.52
N SER A 35 -9.13 -21.85 -13.39
CA SER A 35 -8.86 -22.11 -14.80
C SER A 35 -7.56 -22.89 -15.04
N GLY A 36 -6.80 -23.22 -14.00
CA GLY A 36 -5.53 -23.95 -14.11
C GLY A 36 -4.35 -23.11 -14.64
N MET A 37 -4.55 -21.81 -14.87
CA MET A 37 -3.50 -20.91 -15.37
C MET A 37 -2.40 -20.66 -14.34
N ILE A 38 -2.74 -20.73 -13.06
CA ILE A 38 -1.80 -20.58 -11.95
C ILE A 38 -1.97 -21.72 -10.95
N LYS A 39 -0.85 -22.16 -10.37
CA LYS A 39 -0.84 -23.12 -9.26
C LYS A 39 -0.44 -22.38 -7.99
N LEU A 40 -1.31 -22.43 -7.00
CA LEU A 40 -1.06 -21.82 -5.70
C LEU A 40 -0.45 -22.85 -4.75
N GLN A 41 0.75 -22.57 -4.23
CA GLN A 41 1.44 -23.40 -3.26
C GLN A 41 2.06 -22.53 -2.18
N ALA A 42 1.39 -22.42 -1.05
CA ALA A 42 1.89 -21.67 0.10
C ALA A 42 2.86 -22.52 0.91
N HIS A 43 4.11 -22.08 1.01
CA HIS A 43 5.16 -22.78 1.78
C HIS A 43 5.35 -22.15 3.17
N TYR A 44 5.12 -20.84 3.31
CA TYR A 44 5.36 -20.09 4.54
C TYR A 44 4.12 -19.25 4.95
N PRO A 45 3.07 -19.91 5.49
CA PRO A 45 1.78 -19.25 5.77
C PRO A 45 1.91 -18.07 6.75
N TRP A 46 2.81 -18.12 7.74
CA TRP A 46 3.02 -17.03 8.68
C TRP A 46 3.62 -15.77 8.01
N ALA A 47 4.53 -15.95 7.07
CA ALA A 47 5.10 -14.83 6.33
C ALA A 47 4.06 -14.20 5.39
N LEU A 48 3.21 -15.03 4.77
CA LEU A 48 2.07 -14.59 3.97
C LEU A 48 1.05 -13.81 4.82
N LEU A 49 0.75 -14.29 6.03
CA LEU A 49 -0.12 -13.58 6.97
C LEU A 49 0.49 -12.23 7.38
N LEU A 50 1.78 -12.21 7.74
CA LEU A 50 2.50 -10.97 8.06
C LEU A 50 2.47 -9.97 6.88
N ARG A 51 2.66 -10.45 5.64
CA ARG A 51 2.53 -9.62 4.43
C ARG A 51 1.14 -9.04 4.27
N GLY A 52 0.11 -9.85 4.51
CA GLY A 52 -1.28 -9.44 4.44
C GLY A 52 -1.64 -8.39 5.50
N THR A 53 -1.22 -8.61 6.75
CA THR A 53 -1.49 -7.69 7.87
C THR A 53 -0.77 -6.36 7.69
N LEU A 54 0.50 -6.37 7.32
CA LEU A 54 1.26 -5.15 7.04
C LEU A 54 0.68 -4.40 5.84
N GLY A 55 0.35 -5.11 4.75
CA GLY A 55 -0.23 -4.47 3.58
C GLY A 55 -1.64 -3.94 3.80
N GLY A 56 -2.52 -4.74 4.37
CA GLY A 56 -3.91 -4.36 4.67
C GLY A 56 -3.98 -3.25 5.73
N GLY A 57 -3.20 -3.38 6.81
CA GLY A 57 -3.11 -2.35 7.85
C GLY A 57 -2.55 -1.04 7.33
N GLY A 58 -1.51 -1.08 6.48
CA GLY A 58 -0.97 0.11 5.84
C GLY A 58 -1.99 0.83 4.96
N VAL A 59 -2.77 0.08 4.18
CA VAL A 59 -3.85 0.64 3.36
C VAL A 59 -4.94 1.26 4.24
N LEU A 60 -5.36 0.58 5.31
CA LEU A 60 -6.36 1.11 6.23
C LEU A 60 -5.90 2.42 6.88
N LEU A 61 -4.67 2.46 7.42
CA LEU A 61 -4.11 3.67 8.03
C LEU A 61 -4.00 4.82 7.01
N TYR A 62 -3.65 4.51 5.76
CA TYR A 62 -3.59 5.51 4.70
C TYR A 62 -4.97 6.10 4.40
N PHE A 63 -6.02 5.26 4.31
CA PHE A 63 -7.37 5.75 4.08
C PHE A 63 -7.91 6.57 5.26
N VAL A 64 -7.61 6.17 6.49
CA VAL A 64 -7.94 6.97 7.68
C VAL A 64 -7.20 8.32 7.66
N ALA A 65 -5.93 8.34 7.24
CA ALA A 65 -5.19 9.59 7.10
C ALA A 65 -5.81 10.52 6.02
N ILE A 66 -6.19 9.99 4.85
CA ILE A 66 -6.83 10.75 3.76
C ILE A 66 -8.17 11.36 4.20
N SER A 67 -8.94 10.68 5.06
CA SER A 67 -10.22 11.19 5.52
C SER A 67 -10.10 12.44 6.40
N HIS A 68 -8.91 12.71 6.95
CA HIS A 68 -8.69 13.79 7.91
C HIS A 68 -7.57 14.76 7.50
N LEU A 69 -6.74 14.40 6.53
CA LEU A 69 -5.66 15.23 6.00
C LEU A 69 -5.92 15.59 4.53
N PRO A 70 -5.38 16.70 4.04
CA PRO A 70 -5.31 16.95 2.61
C PRO A 70 -4.66 15.76 1.88
N VAL A 71 -5.27 15.31 0.78
CA VAL A 71 -4.82 14.12 0.03
C VAL A 71 -3.33 14.18 -0.32
N GLY A 72 -2.84 15.37 -0.70
CA GLY A 72 -1.41 15.58 -0.99
C GLY A 72 -0.52 15.29 0.21
N VAL A 73 -0.89 15.76 1.41
CA VAL A 73 -0.12 15.53 2.65
C VAL A 73 -0.15 14.05 3.03
N ALA A 74 -1.33 13.41 3.03
CA ALA A 74 -1.45 11.99 3.35
C ALA A 74 -0.65 11.11 2.37
N THR A 75 -0.69 11.42 1.07
CA THR A 75 0.06 10.71 0.05
C THR A 75 1.57 10.88 0.21
N LEU A 76 2.04 12.08 0.52
CA LEU A 76 3.45 12.35 0.78
C LEU A 76 3.95 11.62 2.02
N LEU A 77 3.15 11.59 3.09
CA LEU A 77 3.48 10.81 4.29
C LEU A 77 3.60 9.32 3.96
N ASN A 78 2.67 8.76 3.20
CA ASN A 78 2.73 7.36 2.77
C ASN A 78 3.92 7.11 1.81
N ASN A 79 4.25 8.07 0.94
CA ASN A 79 5.40 8.00 0.04
C ASN A 79 6.75 8.12 0.77
N SER A 80 6.79 8.37 2.07
CA SER A 80 8.00 8.20 2.89
C SER A 80 8.34 6.72 3.15
N SER A 81 7.50 5.78 2.72
CA SER A 81 7.71 4.33 2.91
C SER A 81 9.08 3.79 2.45
N PRO A 82 9.78 4.30 1.40
CA PRO A 82 11.12 3.83 1.07
C PRO A 82 12.16 4.02 2.16
N LEU A 83 11.96 4.99 3.07
CA LEU A 83 12.81 5.12 4.26
C LEU A 83 12.73 3.88 5.14
N PHE A 84 11.49 3.46 5.40
CA PHE A 84 11.23 2.27 6.20
C PHE A 84 11.60 0.98 5.48
N VAL A 85 11.42 0.93 4.15
CA VAL A 85 11.95 -0.17 3.33
C VAL A 85 13.47 -0.28 3.48
N ALA A 86 14.19 0.84 3.39
CA ALA A 86 15.64 0.86 3.53
C ALA A 86 16.08 0.41 4.93
N MET A 87 15.45 0.94 5.97
CA MET A 87 15.71 0.59 7.36
C MET A 87 15.45 -0.91 7.62
N PHE A 88 14.29 -1.42 7.20
CA PHE A 88 13.93 -2.81 7.42
C PHE A 88 14.74 -3.78 6.56
N SER A 89 15.07 -3.41 5.31
CA SER A 89 15.93 -4.24 4.45
C SER A 89 17.35 -4.35 5.00
N TRP A 90 17.90 -3.25 5.51
CA TRP A 90 19.19 -3.28 6.18
C TRP A 90 19.15 -4.13 7.46
N LEU A 91 18.11 -3.94 8.29
CA LEU A 91 18.00 -4.61 9.60
C LEU A 91 17.69 -6.10 9.47
N PHE A 92 16.77 -6.49 8.59
CA PHE A 92 16.24 -7.87 8.52
C PHE A 92 16.78 -8.69 7.35
N LEU A 93 17.16 -8.04 6.24
CA LEU A 93 17.66 -8.72 5.06
C LEU A 93 19.18 -8.61 4.89
N GLY A 94 19.85 -7.75 5.68
CA GLY A 94 21.29 -7.49 5.53
C GLY A 94 21.64 -6.82 4.20
N GLU A 95 20.67 -6.21 3.49
CA GLU A 95 20.94 -5.54 2.21
C GLU A 95 21.77 -4.26 2.47
N PRO A 96 22.95 -4.11 1.84
CA PRO A 96 23.80 -2.94 2.07
C PRO A 96 23.15 -1.68 1.49
N LEU A 97 23.12 -0.62 2.31
CA LEU A 97 22.68 0.70 1.85
C LEU A 97 23.82 1.38 1.09
N SER A 98 23.62 1.61 -0.21
CA SER A 98 24.58 2.39 -0.97
C SER A 98 24.51 3.87 -0.59
N TRP A 99 25.62 4.60 -0.69
CA TRP A 99 25.64 6.05 -0.43
C TRP A 99 24.64 6.82 -1.31
N ARG A 100 24.47 6.40 -2.55
CA ARG A 100 23.48 6.98 -3.49
C ARG A 100 22.06 6.79 -3.00
N THR A 101 21.74 5.62 -2.46
CA THR A 101 20.44 5.31 -1.87
C THR A 101 20.19 6.16 -0.62
N LEU A 102 21.20 6.30 0.24
CA LEU A 102 21.11 7.12 1.44
C LEU A 102 20.84 8.59 1.07
N PHE A 103 21.56 9.13 0.09
CA PHE A 103 21.36 10.48 -0.41
C PHE A 103 19.95 10.71 -0.97
N ALA A 104 19.45 9.76 -1.80
CA ALA A 104 18.09 9.81 -2.31
C ALA A 104 17.04 9.78 -1.18
N LEU A 105 17.25 8.97 -0.14
CA LEU A 105 16.38 8.93 1.03
C LEU A 105 16.37 10.24 1.80
N VAL A 106 17.53 10.88 1.98
CA VAL A 106 17.64 12.20 2.66
C VAL A 106 16.87 13.27 1.86
N ILE A 107 17.05 13.33 0.55
CA ILE A 107 16.31 14.29 -0.30
C ILE A 107 14.81 14.05 -0.21
N THR A 108 14.37 12.80 -0.31
CA THR A 108 12.95 12.44 -0.22
C THR A 108 12.37 12.85 1.13
N SER A 109 13.11 12.57 2.22
CA SER A 109 12.69 12.94 3.59
C SER A 109 12.58 14.46 3.75
N ALA A 110 13.58 15.19 3.25
CA ALA A 110 13.56 16.65 3.27
C ALA A 110 12.34 17.20 2.50
N GLY A 111 12.03 16.63 1.33
CA GLY A 111 10.82 16.97 0.58
C GLY A 111 9.53 16.74 1.37
N VAL A 112 9.40 15.59 2.03
CA VAL A 112 8.24 15.29 2.89
C VAL A 112 8.15 16.30 4.05
N VAL A 113 9.25 16.57 4.73
CA VAL A 113 9.31 17.55 5.82
C VAL A 113 8.91 18.94 5.33
N MET A 114 9.47 19.41 4.21
CA MET A 114 9.12 20.72 3.64
C MET A 114 7.63 20.85 3.33
N VAL A 115 7.02 19.80 2.78
CA VAL A 115 5.58 19.83 2.45
C VAL A 115 4.73 19.78 3.71
N VAL A 116 5.07 18.97 4.71
CA VAL A 116 4.34 18.91 5.99
C VAL A 116 4.41 20.24 6.72
N PHE A 117 5.59 20.84 6.82
CA PHE A 117 5.77 22.14 7.50
C PHE A 117 5.39 23.33 6.64
N GLY A 118 5.57 23.26 5.31
CA GLY A 118 5.18 24.31 4.37
C GLY A 118 3.66 24.44 4.21
N ASN A 119 2.90 23.40 4.50
CA ASN A 119 1.44 23.43 4.64
C ASN A 119 0.98 23.70 6.09
N ALA A 120 1.91 24.00 7.01
CA ALA A 120 1.54 24.55 8.30
C ALA A 120 0.77 25.86 8.06
N PRO A 121 -0.31 26.16 8.79
CA PRO A 121 -1.31 27.13 8.41
C PRO A 121 -0.68 28.51 8.18
N SER A 122 -0.68 28.95 6.92
CA SER A 122 -0.72 30.39 6.64
C SER A 122 -1.99 30.91 7.29
N VAL A 123 -1.82 31.72 8.32
CA VAL A 123 -2.83 32.51 9.06
C VAL A 123 -4.29 32.14 8.71
N GLY A 124 -4.89 31.14 9.42
CA GLY A 124 -6.32 30.83 9.33
C GLY A 124 -6.72 29.42 8.86
N GLY A 125 -5.79 28.54 8.49
CA GLY A 125 -6.11 27.13 8.16
C GLY A 125 -6.15 26.23 9.39
N PRO A 126 -6.92 25.11 9.39
CA PRO A 126 -6.93 24.17 10.51
C PRO A 126 -5.54 23.56 10.69
N ALA A 127 -4.97 23.68 11.91
CA ALA A 127 -3.70 23.08 12.26
C ALA A 127 -3.74 21.56 11.98
N LEU A 128 -2.73 21.02 11.28
CA LEU A 128 -2.62 19.58 11.05
C LEU A 128 -2.55 18.87 12.39
N SER A 129 -3.58 18.09 12.71
CA SER A 129 -3.59 17.32 13.96
C SER A 129 -2.48 16.27 13.93
N LEU A 130 -1.59 16.30 14.94
CA LEU A 130 -0.49 15.36 15.08
C LEU A 130 -0.96 13.89 15.00
N LYS A 131 -2.14 13.60 15.53
CA LYS A 131 -2.75 12.25 15.47
C LYS A 131 -2.84 11.73 14.04
N TRP A 132 -3.34 12.55 13.12
CA TRP A 132 -3.55 12.13 11.72
C TRP A 132 -2.24 12.08 10.93
N VAL A 133 -1.30 12.95 11.25
CA VAL A 133 0.06 12.90 10.69
C VAL A 133 0.76 11.61 11.12
N LEU A 134 0.65 11.23 12.40
CA LEU A 134 1.19 9.97 12.91
C LEU A 134 0.53 8.74 12.26
N MET A 135 -0.77 8.80 11.94
CA MET A 135 -1.43 7.72 11.19
C MET A 135 -0.91 7.63 9.75
N GLY A 136 -0.69 8.76 9.07
CA GLY A 136 -0.07 8.79 7.75
C GLY A 136 1.36 8.22 7.75
N LEU A 137 2.18 8.59 8.73
CA LEU A 137 3.51 8.00 8.92
C LEU A 137 3.42 6.50 9.27
N GLY A 138 2.47 6.12 10.13
CA GLY A 138 2.20 4.71 10.43
C GLY A 138 1.91 3.90 9.17
N SER A 139 1.13 4.46 8.22
CA SER A 139 0.89 3.80 6.93
C SER A 139 2.18 3.55 6.15
N ALA A 140 3.13 4.50 6.19
CA ALA A 140 4.45 4.34 5.55
C ALA A 140 5.31 3.26 6.21
N VAL A 141 5.28 3.16 7.56
CA VAL A 141 5.95 2.08 8.30
C VAL A 141 5.41 0.72 7.87
N PHE A 142 4.09 0.57 7.86
CA PHE A 142 3.43 -0.66 7.43
C PHE A 142 3.72 -1.00 5.96
N ALA A 143 3.68 0.00 5.07
CA ALA A 143 4.02 -0.18 3.66
C ALA A 143 5.49 -0.60 3.49
N GLY A 144 6.42 0.01 4.23
CA GLY A 144 7.83 -0.36 4.25
C GLY A 144 8.05 -1.80 4.71
N GLY A 145 7.42 -2.20 5.82
CA GLY A 145 7.44 -3.58 6.30
C GLY A 145 6.84 -4.57 5.32
N ALA A 146 5.72 -4.20 4.66
CA ALA A 146 5.08 -5.03 3.66
C ALA A 146 5.97 -5.30 2.44
N VAL A 147 6.68 -4.27 1.93
CA VAL A 147 7.61 -4.42 0.79
C VAL A 147 8.82 -5.26 1.19
N THR A 148 9.37 -5.02 2.38
CA THR A 148 10.53 -5.80 2.89
C THR A 148 10.15 -7.27 3.09
N THR A 149 9.00 -7.57 3.69
CA THR A 149 8.49 -8.93 3.84
C THR A 149 8.26 -9.59 2.48
N MET A 150 7.70 -8.86 1.51
CA MET A 150 7.51 -9.33 0.14
C MET A 150 8.86 -9.71 -0.50
N ARG A 151 9.89 -8.90 -0.34
CA ARG A 151 11.25 -9.18 -0.82
C ARG A 151 11.82 -10.45 -0.19
N ALA A 152 11.69 -10.58 1.13
CA ALA A 152 12.16 -11.75 1.87
C ALA A 152 11.51 -13.06 1.38
N MET A 153 10.20 -13.03 1.12
CA MET A 153 9.45 -14.21 0.70
C MET A 153 9.60 -14.53 -0.79
N ARG A 154 9.90 -13.53 -1.64
CA ARG A 154 9.85 -13.69 -3.10
C ARG A 154 10.78 -14.75 -3.66
N GLN A 155 11.78 -15.19 -2.93
CA GLN A 155 12.66 -16.29 -3.32
C GLN A 155 12.03 -17.67 -3.07
N ARG A 156 11.03 -17.77 -2.20
CA ARG A 156 10.44 -19.03 -1.73
C ARG A 156 8.96 -19.16 -2.04
N GLU A 157 8.27 -18.01 -2.19
CA GLU A 157 6.84 -17.93 -2.49
C GLU A 157 6.60 -17.35 -3.89
N GLY A 158 5.55 -17.80 -4.55
CA GLY A 158 5.12 -17.26 -5.82
C GLY A 158 4.53 -15.84 -5.68
N ALA A 159 4.48 -15.11 -6.78
CA ALA A 159 3.91 -13.75 -6.76
C ALA A 159 2.40 -13.77 -6.50
N TRP A 160 1.72 -14.80 -6.96
CA TRP A 160 0.27 -14.94 -6.82
C TRP A 160 -0.14 -15.27 -5.39
N GLU A 161 0.64 -16.12 -4.70
CA GLU A 161 0.42 -16.46 -3.28
C GLU A 161 0.61 -15.23 -2.39
N ILE A 162 1.68 -14.46 -2.63
CA ILE A 162 1.95 -13.23 -1.90
C ILE A 162 0.84 -12.18 -2.12
N PHE A 163 0.34 -12.08 -3.36
CA PHE A 163 -0.73 -11.17 -3.69
C PHE A 163 -2.09 -11.63 -3.12
N LEU A 164 -2.38 -12.94 -3.19
CA LEU A 164 -3.60 -13.52 -2.61
C LEU A 164 -3.66 -13.28 -1.10
N ALA A 165 -2.54 -13.50 -0.39
CA ALA A 165 -2.45 -13.24 1.04
C ALA A 165 -2.75 -11.79 1.39
N LEU A 166 -2.23 -10.84 0.60
CA LEU A 166 -2.58 -9.42 0.75
C LEU A 166 -4.08 -9.19 0.56
N CYS A 167 -4.67 -9.78 -0.48
CA CYS A 167 -6.08 -9.58 -0.80
C CYS A 167 -7.00 -10.17 0.26
N VAL A 168 -6.73 -11.40 0.73
CA VAL A 168 -7.56 -12.07 1.75
C VAL A 168 -7.46 -11.35 3.10
N VAL A 169 -6.26 -11.16 3.61
CA VAL A 169 -6.08 -10.50 4.91
C VAL A 169 -6.46 -9.03 4.85
N GLY A 170 -6.12 -8.36 3.74
CA GLY A 170 -6.48 -6.95 3.51
C GLY A 170 -8.00 -6.75 3.46
N SER A 171 -8.76 -7.66 2.83
CA SER A 171 -10.23 -7.59 2.80
C SER A 171 -10.84 -7.80 4.19
N VAL A 172 -10.27 -8.66 5.02
CA VAL A 172 -10.72 -8.83 6.41
C VAL A 172 -10.47 -7.55 7.22
N ILE A 173 -9.26 -7.00 7.14
CA ILE A 173 -8.90 -5.80 7.90
C ILE A 173 -9.74 -4.58 7.48
N THR A 174 -9.92 -4.37 6.17
CA THR A 174 -10.69 -3.23 5.65
C THR A 174 -12.19 -3.50 5.67
N GLY A 175 -12.61 -4.75 5.71
CA GLY A 175 -14.00 -5.18 5.83
C GLY A 175 -14.64 -4.80 7.16
N ILE A 176 -13.86 -4.81 8.25
CA ILE A 176 -14.36 -4.42 9.58
C ILE A 176 -14.94 -3.00 9.58
N PRO A 177 -14.18 -1.93 9.24
CA PRO A 177 -14.76 -0.59 9.18
C PRO A 177 -15.83 -0.45 8.09
N THR A 178 -15.69 -1.16 6.97
CA THR A 178 -16.70 -1.15 5.90
C THR A 178 -18.04 -1.68 6.38
N ALA A 179 -18.08 -2.66 7.27
CA ALA A 179 -19.33 -3.21 7.80
C ALA A 179 -20.10 -2.19 8.66
N PHE A 180 -19.42 -1.23 9.27
CA PHE A 180 -20.06 -0.17 10.09
C PHE A 180 -20.52 1.03 9.26
N GLU A 181 -19.85 1.32 8.13
CA GLU A 181 -20.12 2.49 7.30
C GLU A 181 -20.42 2.10 5.84
N PHE A 182 -21.16 1.02 5.64
CA PHE A 182 -21.43 0.51 4.30
C PHE A 182 -22.39 1.44 3.53
N VAL A 183 -21.97 1.86 2.34
CA VAL A 183 -22.76 2.64 1.38
C VAL A 183 -22.97 1.80 0.12
N TRP A 184 -24.20 1.73 -0.38
CA TRP A 184 -24.50 1.00 -1.60
C TRP A 184 -23.82 1.66 -2.80
N PRO A 185 -22.93 0.96 -3.52
CA PRO A 185 -22.23 1.52 -4.66
C PRO A 185 -23.17 1.70 -5.84
N THR A 186 -23.06 2.82 -6.54
CA THR A 186 -23.73 3.05 -7.83
C THR A 186 -23.00 2.28 -8.95
N ARG A 187 -23.64 2.18 -10.13
CA ARG A 187 -22.99 1.57 -11.31
C ARG A 187 -21.70 2.31 -11.70
N HIS A 188 -21.70 3.62 -11.54
CA HIS A 188 -20.53 4.46 -11.79
C HIS A 188 -19.39 4.15 -10.80
N ASP A 189 -19.69 4.02 -9.52
CA ASP A 189 -18.71 3.68 -8.49
C ASP A 189 -18.12 2.30 -8.74
N LEU A 190 -18.94 1.31 -9.12
CA LEU A 190 -18.49 -0.04 -9.46
C LEU A 190 -17.51 -0.05 -10.63
N LEU A 191 -17.71 0.77 -11.66
CA LEU A 191 -16.77 0.89 -12.78
C LEU A 191 -15.41 1.42 -12.31
N TRP A 192 -15.40 2.49 -11.50
CA TRP A 192 -14.15 3.05 -10.97
C TRP A 192 -13.44 2.11 -10.01
N VAL A 193 -14.17 1.40 -9.17
CA VAL A 193 -13.62 0.36 -8.29
C VAL A 193 -13.03 -0.78 -9.12
N ALA A 194 -13.71 -1.26 -10.16
CA ALA A 194 -13.20 -2.30 -11.04
C ALA A 194 -11.91 -1.88 -11.74
N LEU A 195 -11.87 -0.67 -12.34
CA LEU A 195 -10.66 -0.11 -12.95
C LEU A 195 -9.51 0.00 -11.95
N THR A 196 -9.79 0.53 -10.76
CA THR A 196 -8.79 0.63 -9.68
C THR A 196 -8.27 -0.75 -9.28
N GLY A 197 -9.16 -1.74 -9.17
CA GLY A 197 -8.82 -3.12 -8.85
C GLY A 197 -7.93 -3.77 -9.91
N MET A 198 -8.30 -3.66 -11.19
CA MET A 198 -7.51 -4.24 -12.30
C MET A 198 -6.11 -3.63 -12.39
N ILE A 199 -6.01 -2.30 -12.33
CA ILE A 199 -4.71 -1.60 -12.32
C ILE A 199 -3.89 -2.02 -11.09
N SER A 200 -4.54 -2.18 -9.93
CA SER A 200 -3.89 -2.64 -8.70
C SER A 200 -3.34 -4.05 -8.81
N VAL A 201 -4.10 -4.99 -9.39
CA VAL A 201 -3.63 -6.37 -9.63
C VAL A 201 -2.37 -6.35 -10.48
N GLY A 202 -2.40 -5.68 -11.63
CA GLY A 202 -1.26 -5.58 -12.53
C GLY A 202 -0.03 -4.98 -11.85
N SER A 203 -0.19 -3.84 -11.19
CA SER A 203 0.91 -3.14 -10.51
C SER A 203 1.52 -3.97 -9.36
N GLN A 204 0.71 -4.62 -8.54
CA GLN A 204 1.19 -5.45 -7.43
C GLN A 204 1.92 -6.71 -7.91
N ILE A 205 1.41 -7.35 -8.95
CA ILE A 205 2.08 -8.52 -9.54
C ILE A 205 3.41 -8.12 -10.16
N LEU A 206 3.47 -7.04 -10.96
CA LEU A 206 4.70 -6.52 -11.54
C LEU A 206 5.73 -6.15 -10.46
N LEU A 207 5.28 -5.44 -9.41
CA LEU A 207 6.13 -5.12 -8.27
C LEU A 207 6.69 -6.38 -7.62
N THR A 208 5.82 -7.37 -7.35
CA THR A 208 6.24 -8.61 -6.70
C THR A 208 7.25 -9.37 -7.57
N TYR A 209 7.07 -9.39 -8.89
CA TYR A 209 8.05 -9.98 -9.81
C TYR A 209 9.38 -9.22 -9.83
N SER A 210 9.35 -7.89 -9.83
CA SER A 210 10.55 -7.06 -9.84
C SER A 210 11.42 -7.28 -8.60
N LEU A 211 10.80 -7.51 -7.44
CA LEU A 211 11.49 -7.78 -6.18
C LEU A 211 12.29 -9.09 -6.17
N ARG A 212 12.13 -9.96 -7.15
CA ARG A 212 13.02 -11.13 -7.33
C ARG A 212 14.43 -10.72 -7.79
N TYR A 213 14.51 -9.65 -8.57
CA TYR A 213 15.73 -9.24 -9.28
C TYR A 213 16.34 -7.95 -8.70
N VAL A 214 15.52 -7.13 -8.05
CA VAL A 214 15.92 -5.79 -7.60
C VAL A 214 15.83 -5.72 -6.06
N PRO A 215 16.83 -5.12 -5.38
CA PRO A 215 16.76 -4.86 -3.93
C PRO A 215 15.50 -4.04 -3.56
N ALA A 216 14.93 -4.32 -2.37
CA ALA A 216 13.68 -3.71 -1.93
C ALA A 216 13.73 -2.17 -1.91
N VAL A 217 14.86 -1.59 -1.51
CA VAL A 217 15.07 -0.14 -1.45
C VAL A 217 14.96 0.51 -2.82
N ARG A 218 15.57 -0.09 -3.86
CA ARG A 218 15.49 0.42 -5.24
C ARG A 218 14.07 0.34 -5.79
N ALA A 219 13.39 -0.77 -5.54
CA ALA A 219 11.99 -0.93 -5.92
C ALA A 219 11.10 0.11 -5.23
N GLY A 220 11.30 0.36 -3.93
CA GLY A 220 10.59 1.38 -3.17
C GLY A 220 10.79 2.80 -3.70
N LEU A 221 12.02 3.16 -4.10
CA LEU A 221 12.30 4.47 -4.70
C LEU A 221 11.64 4.62 -6.08
N LEU A 222 11.64 3.56 -6.90
CA LEU A 222 10.97 3.59 -8.22
C LEU A 222 9.45 3.73 -8.11
N MET A 223 8.85 3.19 -7.05
CA MET A 223 7.41 3.34 -6.79
C MET A 223 6.99 4.79 -6.54
N GLN A 224 7.90 5.68 -6.17
CA GLN A 224 7.60 7.10 -5.97
C GLN A 224 7.51 7.89 -7.28
N LEU A 225 7.99 7.34 -8.39
CA LEU A 225 7.93 7.97 -9.70
C LEU A 225 6.56 7.77 -10.40
N THR A 226 5.64 7.02 -9.78
CA THR A 226 4.29 6.73 -10.30
C THR A 226 3.22 7.47 -9.50
#